data_a0af6d2a406280a55576852d42068267
#
_entry.id   a0af6d2a406280a55576852d42068267
#
_cell.length_a   1.000
_cell.length_b   1.000
_cell.length_c   1.000
_cell.angle_alpha   90.00
_cell.angle_beta   90.00
_cell.angle_gamma   90.00
#
_symmetry.space_group_name_H-M   'P 1'
#
loop_
_entity.id
_entity.type
_entity.pdbx_description
1 polymer ?
#
loop_
_entity_poly.entity_id
_entity_poly.type
_entity_poly.pdbx_seq_one_letter_code
_entity_poly.pdbx_strand_id
1 'polypeptide(L)'
;MSPHSRRLNGVQPDEATDHISGAASASVRLVEYGGFECPVCHQAHGAVNMLRAHFGDQLRFVYRHFPLREVHPHAELAAEAAEAAGAQGRFWPMHDLLFTHGQHLKEKHLLDYAGQVGLDLARYTNEMSDHVYLQRVQEHVLGGQHLGVRSTPAFYANGVFIDVSFGLQHLHEAVDKALLQRS
;
A
#
# COMPACT_ATOMS: atom_id res chain seq x y z
N MET A 1 -21.52 -25.44 -7.37
CA MET A 1 -20.17 -25.68 -6.83
C MET A 1 -19.60 -24.33 -6.43
N SER A 2 -19.53 -24.03 -5.16
CA SER A 2 -18.96 -22.76 -4.66
C SER A 2 -17.46 -22.74 -4.92
N PRO A 3 -16.89 -21.66 -5.46
CA PRO A 3 -15.46 -21.55 -5.54
C PRO A 3 -14.90 -21.43 -4.12
N HIS A 4 -14.13 -22.41 -3.70
CA HIS A 4 -13.36 -22.37 -2.45
C HIS A 4 -12.51 -21.11 -2.47
N SER A 5 -12.83 -20.16 -1.58
CA SER A 5 -11.96 -19.04 -1.29
C SER A 5 -10.65 -19.60 -0.74
N ARG A 6 -9.62 -19.70 -1.59
CA ARG A 6 -8.26 -20.04 -1.15
C ARG A 6 -7.80 -18.97 -0.17
N ARG A 7 -7.82 -19.29 1.11
CA ARG A 7 -7.07 -18.50 2.10
C ARG A 7 -5.59 -18.69 1.76
N LEU A 8 -5.01 -17.66 1.16
CA LEU A 8 -3.60 -17.66 0.84
C LEU A 8 -2.82 -17.31 2.11
N ASN A 9 -2.13 -18.27 2.70
CA ASN A 9 -1.34 -18.10 3.93
C ASN A 9 -0.25 -17.01 3.83
N GLY A 10 0.02 -16.48 2.63
CA GLY A 10 1.03 -15.45 2.36
C GLY A 10 0.55 -14.00 2.47
N VAL A 11 -0.73 -13.73 2.74
CA VAL A 11 -1.28 -12.37 2.82
C VAL A 11 -1.50 -11.91 4.27
N GLN A 12 -0.70 -12.40 5.18
CA GLN A 12 -0.71 -11.89 6.56
C GLN A 12 0.26 -10.72 6.68
N PRO A 13 -0.07 -9.71 7.52
CA PRO A 13 0.87 -8.65 7.85
C PRO A 13 2.15 -9.23 8.48
N ASP A 14 3.29 -8.68 8.10
CA ASP A 14 4.58 -8.93 8.72
C ASP A 14 5.02 -7.66 9.47
N GLU A 15 4.99 -7.73 10.80
CA GLU A 15 5.34 -6.59 11.67
C GLU A 15 6.76 -6.06 11.46
N ALA A 16 7.67 -6.91 10.95
CA ALA A 16 9.06 -6.54 10.76
C ALA A 16 9.31 -5.81 9.44
N THR A 17 8.44 -6.01 8.45
CA THR A 17 8.72 -5.57 7.07
C THR A 17 7.61 -4.74 6.44
N ASP A 18 6.38 -4.86 6.93
CA ASP A 18 5.25 -4.14 6.36
C ASP A 18 5.05 -2.76 6.99
N HIS A 19 4.51 -1.84 6.20
CA HIS A 19 3.96 -0.59 6.70
C HIS A 19 2.51 -0.82 7.13
N ILE A 20 2.29 -0.73 8.43
CA ILE A 20 1.01 -1.08 9.06
C ILE A 20 0.44 0.14 9.78
N SER A 21 -0.86 0.36 9.62
CA SER A 21 -1.62 1.38 10.32
C SER A 21 -2.86 0.75 10.96
N GLY A 22 -3.16 1.15 12.19
CA GLY A 22 -4.28 0.64 12.98
C GLY A 22 -3.86 -0.32 14.09
N ALA A 23 -4.82 -0.69 14.95
CA ALA A 23 -4.56 -1.47 16.15
C ALA A 23 -4.12 -2.91 15.83
N ALA A 24 -3.16 -3.43 16.60
CA ALA A 24 -2.73 -4.82 16.47
C ALA A 24 -3.86 -5.82 16.76
N SER A 25 -4.81 -5.42 17.61
CA SER A 25 -6.01 -6.19 17.98
C SER A 25 -7.14 -6.12 16.95
N ALA A 26 -6.98 -5.38 15.84
CA ALA A 26 -8.02 -5.21 14.84
C ALA A 26 -8.51 -6.55 14.28
N SER A 27 -9.82 -6.67 14.15
CA SER A 27 -10.48 -7.90 13.68
C SER A 27 -10.29 -8.13 12.18
N VAL A 28 -10.14 -7.04 11.41
CA VAL A 28 -9.93 -7.10 9.96
C VAL A 28 -8.57 -6.54 9.60
N ARG A 29 -7.83 -7.30 8.81
CA ARG A 29 -6.56 -6.89 8.19
C ARG A 29 -6.79 -6.71 6.71
N LEU A 30 -6.71 -5.46 6.24
CA LEU A 30 -6.84 -5.10 4.84
C LEU A 30 -5.43 -4.87 4.29
N VAL A 31 -5.01 -5.70 3.34
CA VAL A 31 -3.72 -5.56 2.65
C VAL A 31 -3.98 -5.03 1.25
N GLU A 32 -3.29 -3.97 0.87
CA GLU A 32 -3.28 -3.40 -0.46
C GLU A 32 -1.92 -3.59 -1.12
N TYR A 33 -1.91 -4.09 -2.33
CA TYR A 33 -0.80 -3.94 -3.27
C TYR A 33 -1.12 -2.79 -4.22
N GLY A 34 -0.33 -1.73 -4.18
CA GLY A 34 -0.61 -0.51 -4.92
C GLY A 34 0.61 0.16 -5.52
N GLY A 35 0.37 1.15 -6.36
CA GLY A 35 1.38 1.99 -6.98
C GLY A 35 0.97 3.46 -6.98
N PHE A 36 1.92 4.34 -6.66
CA PHE A 36 1.65 5.78 -6.49
C PHE A 36 1.33 6.52 -7.79
N GLU A 37 1.64 5.96 -8.95
CA GLU A 37 1.34 6.54 -10.25
C GLU A 37 0.07 5.95 -10.90
N CYS A 38 -0.56 4.97 -10.25
CA CYS A 38 -1.76 4.30 -10.73
C CYS A 38 -3.02 5.12 -10.44
N PRO A 39 -3.81 5.54 -11.47
CA PRO A 39 -5.00 6.37 -11.24
C PRO A 39 -6.09 5.70 -10.39
N VAL A 40 -6.28 4.39 -10.55
CA VAL A 40 -7.27 3.65 -9.74
C VAL A 40 -6.80 3.52 -8.29
N CYS A 41 -5.47 3.43 -8.06
CA CYS A 41 -4.92 3.43 -6.71
C CYS A 41 -5.14 4.78 -6.00
N HIS A 42 -5.14 5.90 -6.72
CA HIS A 42 -5.49 7.22 -6.15
C HIS A 42 -6.95 7.25 -5.67
N GLN A 43 -7.88 6.70 -6.45
CA GLN A 43 -9.28 6.57 -6.05
C GLN A 43 -9.42 5.64 -4.85
N ALA A 44 -8.69 4.52 -4.87
CA ALA A 44 -8.67 3.55 -3.78
C ALA A 44 -8.13 4.14 -2.48
N HIS A 45 -7.12 5.04 -2.54
CA HIS A 45 -6.61 5.74 -1.37
C HIS A 45 -7.71 6.52 -0.63
N GLY A 46 -8.57 7.23 -1.35
CA GLY A 46 -9.74 7.91 -0.78
C GLY A 46 -10.71 6.93 -0.11
N ALA A 47 -11.02 5.82 -0.78
CA ALA A 47 -11.90 4.78 -0.25
C ALA A 47 -11.31 4.12 1.01
N VAL A 48 -10.02 3.81 1.02
CA VAL A 48 -9.33 3.24 2.18
C VAL A 48 -9.34 4.20 3.37
N ASN A 49 -9.12 5.49 3.14
CA ASN A 49 -9.18 6.50 4.21
C ASN A 49 -10.58 6.60 4.82
N MET A 50 -11.64 6.50 4.01
CA MET A 50 -13.03 6.44 4.51
C MET A 50 -13.26 5.16 5.33
N LEU A 51 -12.77 4.02 4.89
CA LEU A 51 -12.86 2.77 5.66
C LEU A 51 -12.14 2.85 6.99
N ARG A 52 -10.92 3.39 7.01
CA ARG A 52 -10.13 3.58 8.24
C ARG A 52 -10.85 4.51 9.22
N ALA A 53 -11.45 5.58 8.74
CA ALA A 53 -12.24 6.50 9.57
C ALA A 53 -13.51 5.85 10.12
N HIS A 54 -14.18 5.02 9.32
CA HIS A 54 -15.45 4.36 9.70
C HIS A 54 -15.24 3.21 10.68
N PHE A 55 -14.30 2.31 10.41
CA PHE A 55 -14.07 1.10 11.21
C PHE A 55 -13.09 1.30 12.38
N GLY A 56 -12.30 2.38 12.37
CA GLY A 56 -11.39 2.73 13.47
C GLY A 56 -10.50 1.55 13.89
N ASP A 57 -10.54 1.21 15.18
CA ASP A 57 -9.70 0.16 15.77
C ASP A 57 -10.05 -1.27 15.31
N GLN A 58 -11.15 -1.45 14.58
CA GLN A 58 -11.53 -2.74 14.01
C GLN A 58 -10.79 -3.07 12.72
N LEU A 59 -10.18 -2.06 12.07
CA LEU A 59 -9.49 -2.19 10.79
C LEU A 59 -7.99 -1.90 10.93
N ARG A 60 -7.18 -2.87 10.53
CA ARG A 60 -5.74 -2.72 10.37
C ARG A 60 -5.40 -2.71 8.90
N PHE A 61 -4.72 -1.65 8.45
CA PHE A 61 -4.37 -1.46 7.05
C PHE A 61 -2.88 -1.68 6.82
N VAL A 62 -2.56 -2.43 5.77
CA VAL A 62 -1.19 -2.73 5.32
C VAL A 62 -1.04 -2.30 3.88
N TYR A 63 0.00 -1.53 3.59
CA TYR A 63 0.35 -1.14 2.23
C TYR A 63 1.62 -1.84 1.78
N ARG A 64 1.59 -2.43 0.58
CA ARG A 64 2.72 -3.05 -0.10
C ARG A 64 2.90 -2.47 -1.50
N HIS A 65 4.13 -2.23 -1.88
CA HIS A 65 4.46 -1.69 -3.20
C HIS A 65 4.25 -2.71 -4.31
N PHE A 66 3.59 -2.27 -5.38
CA PHE A 66 3.49 -3.03 -6.62
C PHE A 66 3.56 -2.08 -7.83
N PRO A 67 4.70 -1.38 -8.04
CA PRO A 67 4.87 -0.46 -9.15
C PRO A 67 4.87 -1.20 -10.48
N LEU A 68 3.97 -0.83 -11.38
CA LEU A 68 3.89 -1.35 -12.76
C LEU A 68 4.77 -0.50 -13.67
N ARG A 69 6.08 -0.73 -13.65
CA ARG A 69 7.10 0.08 -14.34
C ARG A 69 6.87 0.24 -15.83
N GLU A 70 6.27 -0.75 -16.48
CA GLU A 70 6.02 -0.75 -17.94
C GLU A 70 4.98 0.30 -18.35
N VAL A 71 4.07 0.67 -17.47
CA VAL A 71 2.99 1.64 -17.72
C VAL A 71 3.08 2.88 -16.83
N HIS A 72 3.83 2.81 -15.73
CA HIS A 72 4.00 3.88 -14.75
C HIS A 72 5.49 4.10 -14.46
N PRO A 73 6.18 4.93 -15.28
CA PRO A 73 7.64 5.03 -15.28
C PRO A 73 8.24 5.61 -13.98
N HIS A 74 7.47 6.36 -13.18
CA HIS A 74 7.93 6.96 -11.92
C HIS A 74 7.49 6.18 -10.67
N ALA A 75 6.69 5.12 -10.83
CA ALA A 75 6.09 4.40 -9.71
C ALA A 75 7.12 3.71 -8.82
N GLU A 76 8.18 3.15 -9.40
CA GLU A 76 9.24 2.47 -8.63
C GLU A 76 10.05 3.47 -7.81
N LEU A 77 10.43 4.60 -8.40
CA LEU A 77 11.17 5.64 -7.68
C LEU A 77 10.34 6.26 -6.55
N ALA A 78 9.04 6.45 -6.77
CA ALA A 78 8.11 6.89 -5.74
C ALA A 78 7.99 5.87 -4.59
N ALA A 79 7.99 4.57 -4.90
CA ALA A 79 8.01 3.50 -3.90
C ALA A 79 9.30 3.54 -3.05
N GLU A 80 10.46 3.72 -3.68
CA GLU A 80 11.74 3.90 -2.97
C GLU A 80 11.71 5.14 -2.07
N ALA A 81 11.12 6.26 -2.54
CA ALA A 81 10.98 7.48 -1.74
C ALA A 81 10.09 7.26 -0.51
N ALA A 82 9.02 6.48 -0.62
CA ALA A 82 8.18 6.11 0.51
C ALA A 82 8.95 5.25 1.52
N GLU A 83 9.77 4.30 1.07
CA GLU A 83 10.63 3.49 1.93
C GLU A 83 11.70 4.34 2.63
N ALA A 84 12.35 5.28 1.92
CA ALA A 84 13.30 6.22 2.51
C ALA A 84 12.66 7.06 3.61
N ALA A 85 11.41 7.50 3.40
CA ALA A 85 10.63 8.17 4.43
C ALA A 85 10.29 7.23 5.60
N GLY A 86 9.97 5.98 5.31
CA GLY A 86 9.72 4.96 6.31
C GLY A 86 10.90 4.70 7.22
N ALA A 87 12.13 4.68 6.67
CA ALA A 87 13.38 4.54 7.42
C ALA A 87 13.63 5.72 8.38
N GLN A 88 12.98 6.85 8.17
CA GLN A 88 13.01 8.03 9.04
C GLN A 88 11.69 8.22 9.82
N GLY A 89 10.84 7.19 9.90
CA GLY A 89 9.59 7.23 10.67
C GLY A 89 8.47 8.06 10.03
N ARG A 90 8.53 8.31 8.71
CA ARG A 90 7.61 9.16 7.97
C ARG A 90 6.92 8.48 6.80
N PHE A 91 6.76 7.15 6.83
CA PHE A 91 6.13 6.41 5.74
C PHE A 91 4.73 6.95 5.41
N TRP A 92 3.83 6.99 6.37
CA TRP A 92 2.43 7.38 6.12
C TRP A 92 2.25 8.82 5.65
N PRO A 93 2.93 9.83 6.22
CA PRO A 93 2.90 11.17 5.65
C PRO A 93 3.39 11.24 4.20
N MET A 94 4.46 10.52 3.85
CA MET A 94 4.97 10.45 2.48
C MET A 94 3.99 9.70 1.56
N HIS A 95 3.47 8.56 1.98
CA HIS A 95 2.47 7.77 1.27
C HIS A 95 1.25 8.62 0.88
N ASP A 96 0.73 9.42 1.81
CA ASP A 96 -0.43 10.26 1.56
C ASP A 96 -0.11 11.40 0.60
N LEU A 97 1.08 12.02 0.69
CA LEU A 97 1.53 13.03 -0.27
C LEU A 97 1.70 12.47 -1.68
N LEU A 98 2.31 11.29 -1.81
CA LEU A 98 2.51 10.64 -3.10
C LEU A 98 1.19 10.32 -3.80
N PHE A 99 0.17 9.86 -3.06
CA PHE A 99 -1.16 9.66 -3.62
C PHE A 99 -1.88 10.98 -3.93
N THR A 100 -1.70 12.00 -3.11
CA THR A 100 -2.30 13.33 -3.38
C THR A 100 -1.73 13.96 -4.65
N HIS A 101 -0.46 13.70 -4.95
CA HIS A 101 0.27 14.31 -6.07
C HIS A 101 0.74 13.31 -7.13
N GLY A 102 0.01 12.23 -7.34
CA GLY A 102 0.42 11.10 -8.16
C GLY A 102 0.77 11.37 -9.62
N GLN A 103 0.49 12.58 -10.14
CA GLN A 103 0.94 13.02 -11.47
C GLN A 103 2.29 13.76 -11.43
N HIS A 104 2.85 13.99 -10.26
CA HIS A 104 4.08 14.74 -10.04
C HIS A 104 5.05 13.91 -9.19
N LEU A 105 5.64 12.86 -9.81
CA LEU A 105 6.50 11.88 -9.14
C LEU A 105 7.93 11.83 -9.68
N LYS A 106 8.38 12.89 -10.38
CA LYS A 106 9.77 13.02 -10.81
C LYS A 106 10.66 13.29 -9.58
N GLU A 107 11.96 12.98 -9.68
CA GLU A 107 12.93 13.15 -8.60
C GLU A 107 12.83 14.48 -7.85
N LYS A 108 12.71 15.60 -8.59
CA LYS A 108 12.56 16.93 -7.99
C LYS A 108 11.31 17.07 -7.10
N HIS A 109 10.21 16.44 -7.50
CA HIS A 109 8.97 16.47 -6.72
C HIS A 109 9.09 15.58 -5.48
N LEU A 110 9.71 14.41 -5.63
CA LEU A 110 9.96 13.50 -4.51
C LEU A 110 10.87 14.13 -3.46
N LEU A 111 11.88 14.90 -3.88
CA LEU A 111 12.74 15.66 -2.97
C LEU A 111 11.95 16.77 -2.24
N ASP A 112 11.06 17.47 -2.94
CA ASP A 112 10.19 18.48 -2.32
C ASP A 112 9.27 17.83 -1.28
N TYR A 113 8.70 16.67 -1.57
CA TYR A 113 7.86 15.94 -0.61
C TYR A 113 8.66 15.44 0.59
N ALA A 114 9.89 14.97 0.38
CA ALA A 114 10.79 14.61 1.46
C ALA A 114 11.03 15.78 2.43
N GLY A 115 11.20 17.00 1.90
CA GLY A 115 11.29 18.22 2.69
C GLY A 115 9.99 18.51 3.45
N GLN A 116 8.84 18.39 2.77
CA GLN A 116 7.52 18.67 3.38
C GLN A 116 7.21 17.73 4.55
N VAL A 117 7.60 16.44 4.47
CA VAL A 117 7.39 15.49 5.57
C VAL A 117 8.50 15.52 6.63
N GLY A 118 9.48 16.41 6.48
CA GLY A 118 10.50 16.69 7.48
C GLY A 118 11.63 15.67 7.53
N LEU A 119 12.03 15.09 6.38
CA LEU A 119 13.16 14.17 6.33
C LEU A 119 14.50 14.91 6.43
N ASP A 120 15.52 14.21 6.92
CA ASP A 120 16.92 14.57 6.66
C ASP A 120 17.20 14.43 5.16
N LEU A 121 17.27 15.56 4.47
CA LEU A 121 17.39 15.59 3.01
C LEU A 121 18.75 15.08 2.52
N ALA A 122 19.82 15.27 3.28
CA ALA A 122 21.13 14.74 2.92
C ALA A 122 21.13 13.21 2.94
N ARG A 123 20.58 12.62 4.00
CA ARG A 123 20.38 11.17 4.11
C ARG A 123 19.48 10.66 3.00
N TYR A 124 18.30 11.29 2.80
CA TYR A 124 17.34 10.93 1.76
C TYR A 124 18.01 10.92 0.38
N THR A 125 18.72 11.99 0.00
CA THR A 125 19.36 12.12 -1.31
C THR A 125 20.41 11.02 -1.53
N ASN A 126 21.24 10.73 -0.54
CA ASN A 126 22.25 9.68 -0.63
C ASN A 126 21.60 8.29 -0.79
N GLU A 127 20.62 7.97 0.06
CA GLU A 127 19.93 6.68 0.01
C GLU A 127 19.16 6.46 -1.30
N MET A 128 18.53 7.52 -1.85
CA MET A 128 17.87 7.46 -3.15
C MET A 128 18.85 7.28 -4.30
N SER A 129 19.98 8.01 -4.27
CA SER A 129 21.04 7.89 -5.28
C SER A 129 21.64 6.47 -5.33
N ASP A 130 21.76 5.82 -4.18
CA ASP A 130 22.31 4.47 -4.05
C ASP A 130 21.26 3.37 -4.18
N HIS A 131 19.99 3.72 -4.43
CA HIS A 131 18.85 2.79 -4.51
C HIS A 131 18.75 1.82 -3.32
N VAL A 132 19.02 2.32 -2.11
CA VAL A 132 19.09 1.51 -0.87
C VAL A 132 17.81 0.70 -0.63
N TYR A 133 16.67 1.22 -1.05
CA TYR A 133 15.36 0.62 -0.77
C TYR A 133 14.75 -0.16 -1.95
N LEU A 134 15.43 -0.22 -3.09
CA LEU A 134 14.93 -0.93 -4.27
C LEU A 134 14.65 -2.41 -3.99
N GLN A 135 15.51 -3.06 -3.20
CA GLN A 135 15.32 -4.46 -2.83
C GLN A 135 14.00 -4.66 -2.07
N ARG A 136 13.66 -3.78 -1.13
CA ARG A 136 12.40 -3.85 -0.39
C ARG A 136 11.19 -3.76 -1.33
N VAL A 137 11.22 -2.83 -2.28
CA VAL A 137 10.17 -2.68 -3.29
C VAL A 137 10.04 -3.95 -4.12
N GLN A 138 11.16 -4.53 -4.55
CA GLN A 138 11.19 -5.78 -5.32
C GLN A 138 10.66 -6.97 -4.52
N GLU A 139 10.97 -7.07 -3.23
CA GLU A 139 10.42 -8.11 -2.35
C GLU A 139 8.89 -8.06 -2.28
N HIS A 140 8.31 -6.85 -2.18
CA HIS A 140 6.86 -6.67 -2.22
C HIS A 140 6.28 -7.09 -3.58
N VAL A 141 6.92 -6.72 -4.69
CA VAL A 141 6.50 -7.11 -6.04
C VAL A 141 6.51 -8.63 -6.20
N LEU A 142 7.61 -9.28 -5.81
CA LEU A 142 7.72 -10.74 -5.89
C LEU A 142 6.67 -11.44 -5.02
N GLY A 143 6.45 -10.96 -3.80
CA GLY A 143 5.40 -11.47 -2.92
C GLY A 143 4.02 -11.34 -3.55
N GLY A 144 3.69 -10.20 -4.15
CA GLY A 144 2.44 -9.99 -4.87
C GLY A 144 2.30 -10.93 -6.08
N GLN A 145 3.36 -11.09 -6.87
CA GLN A 145 3.38 -12.01 -8.02
C GLN A 145 3.11 -13.46 -7.62
N HIS A 146 3.69 -13.93 -6.51
CA HIS A 146 3.43 -15.26 -5.96
C HIS A 146 1.96 -15.46 -5.53
N LEU A 147 1.29 -14.37 -5.13
CA LEU A 147 -0.14 -14.35 -4.81
C LEU A 147 -1.03 -14.22 -6.06
N GLY A 148 -0.43 -14.05 -7.23
CA GLY A 148 -1.15 -13.86 -8.48
C GLY A 148 -1.57 -12.42 -8.76
N VAL A 149 -1.04 -11.43 -8.04
CA VAL A 149 -1.26 -9.99 -8.33
C VAL A 149 -0.67 -9.67 -9.71
N ARG A 150 -1.50 -9.07 -10.56
CA ARG A 150 -1.12 -8.70 -11.93
C ARG A 150 -1.45 -7.25 -12.28
N SER A 151 -2.29 -6.63 -11.48
CA SER A 151 -2.73 -5.25 -11.63
C SER A 151 -2.90 -4.60 -10.27
N THR A 152 -2.96 -3.28 -10.25
CA THR A 152 -3.15 -2.49 -9.04
C THR A 152 -4.41 -1.62 -9.14
N PRO A 153 -5.09 -1.36 -8.04
CA PRO A 153 -4.86 -1.93 -6.71
C PRO A 153 -5.32 -3.38 -6.60
N ALA A 154 -4.67 -4.18 -5.75
CA ALA A 154 -5.14 -5.51 -5.38
C ALA A 154 -5.32 -5.56 -3.87
N PHE A 155 -6.49 -6.00 -3.41
CA PHE A 155 -6.88 -5.99 -2.00
C PHE A 155 -7.15 -7.39 -1.47
N TYR A 156 -6.80 -7.59 -0.19
CA TYR A 156 -7.09 -8.80 0.56
C TYR A 156 -7.61 -8.44 1.94
N ALA A 157 -8.79 -8.97 2.33
CA ALA A 157 -9.30 -8.86 3.70
C ALA A 157 -9.14 -10.20 4.42
N ASN A 158 -8.40 -10.23 5.52
CA ASN A 158 -8.09 -11.44 6.27
C ASN A 158 -7.58 -12.61 5.37
N GLY A 159 -6.77 -12.27 4.36
CA GLY A 159 -6.21 -13.23 3.40
C GLY A 159 -7.13 -13.62 2.25
N VAL A 160 -8.33 -13.05 2.16
CA VAL A 160 -9.28 -13.30 1.07
C VAL A 160 -9.20 -12.15 0.05
N PHE A 161 -8.96 -12.49 -1.22
CA PHE A 161 -8.95 -11.52 -2.31
C PHE A 161 -10.30 -10.81 -2.45
N ILE A 162 -10.25 -9.50 -2.65
CA ILE A 162 -11.43 -8.66 -2.91
C ILE A 162 -11.38 -8.20 -4.36
N ASP A 163 -12.36 -8.60 -5.14
CA ASP A 163 -12.50 -8.13 -6.51
C ASP A 163 -13.12 -6.72 -6.53
N VAL A 164 -12.30 -5.74 -6.92
CA VAL A 164 -12.71 -4.34 -7.06
C VAL A 164 -12.90 -3.91 -8.52
N SER A 165 -12.90 -4.86 -9.47
CA SER A 165 -13.04 -4.58 -10.91
C SER A 165 -14.36 -3.86 -11.24
N PHE A 166 -15.38 -4.08 -10.44
CA PHE A 166 -16.72 -3.48 -10.60
C PHE A 166 -16.99 -2.31 -9.66
N GLY A 167 -16.00 -1.87 -8.92
CA GLY A 167 -16.07 -0.70 -8.06
C GLY A 167 -15.48 -0.89 -6.66
N LEU A 168 -15.09 0.24 -6.07
CA LEU A 168 -14.43 0.28 -4.75
C LEU A 168 -15.41 0.08 -3.59
N GLN A 169 -16.73 0.15 -3.82
CA GLN A 169 -17.76 -0.17 -2.81
C GLN A 169 -17.61 -1.61 -2.27
N HIS A 170 -17.08 -2.53 -3.07
CA HIS A 170 -16.81 -3.90 -2.65
C HIS A 170 -15.81 -4.00 -1.50
N LEU A 171 -14.95 -2.98 -1.32
CA LEU A 171 -14.05 -2.92 -0.17
C LEU A 171 -14.83 -2.81 1.15
N HIS A 172 -15.83 -1.94 1.20
CA HIS A 172 -16.65 -1.76 2.40
C HIS A 172 -17.41 -3.04 2.72
N GLU A 173 -18.08 -3.62 1.73
CA GLU A 173 -18.82 -4.86 1.87
C GLU A 173 -17.93 -6.03 2.35
N ALA A 174 -16.70 -6.10 1.83
CA ALA A 174 -15.75 -7.15 2.23
C ALA A 174 -15.27 -6.98 3.68
N VAL A 175 -15.06 -5.74 4.14
CA VAL A 175 -14.66 -5.45 5.53
C VAL A 175 -15.82 -5.78 6.48
N ASP A 176 -17.04 -5.35 6.16
CA ASP A 176 -18.26 -5.69 6.94
C ASP A 176 -18.43 -7.21 7.06
N LYS A 177 -18.32 -7.92 5.95
CA LYS A 177 -18.42 -9.38 5.93
C LYS A 177 -17.33 -10.05 6.76
N ALA A 178 -16.10 -9.54 6.70
CA ALA A 178 -14.98 -10.08 7.47
C ALA A 178 -15.16 -9.86 8.98
N LEU A 179 -15.79 -8.75 9.39
CA LEU A 179 -16.15 -8.48 10.79
C LEU A 179 -17.19 -9.47 11.30
N LEU A 180 -18.25 -9.72 10.51
CA LEU A 180 -19.34 -10.64 10.88
C LEU A 180 -18.89 -12.10 11.00
N GLN A 181 -17.86 -12.51 10.27
CA GLN A 181 -17.34 -13.90 10.32
C GLN A 181 -16.51 -14.20 11.58
N ARG A 182 -16.22 -13.21 12.41
CA ARG A 182 -15.47 -13.36 13.67
C ARG A 182 -16.32 -13.18 14.93
N SER A 183 -17.59 -12.85 14.75
CA SER A 183 -18.61 -12.86 15.82
C SER A 183 -19.21 -14.25 15.94
#